data_97552708c38e370a38a5d6836ea889a7
#
_entry.id   97552708c38e370a38a5d6836ea889a7
#
_cell.length_a   1.000
_cell.length_b   1.000
_cell.length_c   1.000
_cell.angle_alpha   90.00
_cell.angle_beta   90.00
_cell.angle_gamma   90.00
#
_symmetry.space_group_name_H-M   'P 1'
#
loop_
_entity.id
_entity.type
_entity.pdbx_description
1 polymer ?
#
loop_
_entity_poly.entity_id
_entity_poly.type
_entity_poly.pdbx_seq_one_letter_code
_entity_poly.pdbx_strand_id
1 'polypeptide(L)'
;MFLIAGPCAIESRDIVMQTAETLKQICEQQGITLYFKSSYDKANRTSLSDRGVGMDEGLKILQEVKTTFDLPILTDVHESWQCAPVAEVADVLQIPAFLSRQTDLLVAAAKTGKIVNVKKGQFMAPWDMRGAIAKIESNQPNNSIPSYTTLHHPTPHIWLTERGSSFGYGNLIVDMTSLVKMREYGYPVVFDATHSVQQPSSQAGITGGNREMVPHLIRAAVAVGIDGLFLEVHPEPEKAISDAANQVRLSEVEQILKRALAIEEALNNSEASYKH
;
A
#
# COMPACT_ATOMS: atom_id res chain seq x y z
N MET A 1 -4.01 -10.53 9.09
CA MET A 1 -3.70 -9.28 8.33
C MET A 1 -2.25 -9.27 7.90
N PHE A 2 -1.90 -8.76 6.69
CA PHE A 2 -0.51 -8.51 6.27
C PHE A 2 -0.18 -7.01 6.32
N LEU A 3 1.12 -6.66 6.30
CA LEU A 3 1.59 -5.28 6.31
C LEU A 3 2.28 -4.94 4.99
N ILE A 4 1.94 -3.79 4.40
CA ILE A 4 2.72 -3.12 3.36
C ILE A 4 3.35 -1.89 4.02
N ALA A 5 4.67 -1.85 4.14
CA ALA A 5 5.33 -0.72 4.78
C ALA A 5 6.73 -0.43 4.23
N GLY A 6 7.15 0.83 4.35
CA GLY A 6 8.45 1.34 3.99
C GLY A 6 8.43 2.85 3.76
N PRO A 7 9.56 3.47 3.40
CA PRO A 7 9.63 4.90 3.14
C PRO A 7 8.75 5.30 1.94
N CYS A 8 8.17 6.50 2.01
CA CYS A 8 7.35 7.04 0.92
C CYS A 8 8.09 6.99 -0.43
N ALA A 9 9.35 7.43 -0.45
CA ALA A 9 10.25 7.37 -1.59
C ALA A 9 11.62 6.85 -1.18
N ILE A 10 12.36 6.31 -2.14
CA ILE A 10 13.78 5.99 -1.97
C ILE A 10 14.56 7.30 -1.95
N GLU A 11 14.97 7.72 -0.76
CA GLU A 11 15.79 8.92 -0.54
C GLU A 11 17.28 8.60 -0.56
N SER A 12 17.65 7.52 0.11
CA SER A 12 18.97 6.94 0.12
C SER A 12 18.91 5.44 0.39
N ARG A 13 19.94 4.72 -0.05
CA ARG A 13 20.09 3.30 0.25
C ARG A 13 20.05 3.02 1.75
N ASP A 14 20.73 3.82 2.55
CA ASP A 14 20.88 3.59 4.00
C ASP A 14 19.55 3.70 4.74
N ILE A 15 18.73 4.70 4.42
CA ILE A 15 17.38 4.86 5.00
C ILE A 15 16.50 3.66 4.63
N VAL A 16 16.56 3.20 3.39
CA VAL A 16 15.78 2.07 2.91
C VAL A 16 16.19 0.79 3.62
N MET A 17 17.50 0.49 3.69
CA MET A 17 18.01 -0.72 4.34
C MET A 17 17.73 -0.73 5.86
N GLN A 18 17.97 0.37 6.55
CA GLN A 18 17.64 0.52 7.98
C GLN A 18 16.14 0.29 8.25
N THR A 19 15.30 0.88 7.41
CA THR A 19 13.84 0.75 7.56
C THR A 19 13.39 -0.68 7.29
N ALA A 20 13.93 -1.34 6.26
CA ALA A 20 13.59 -2.72 5.93
C ALA A 20 13.98 -3.70 7.04
N GLU A 21 15.19 -3.57 7.59
CA GLU A 21 15.67 -4.39 8.69
C GLU A 21 14.77 -4.25 9.94
N THR A 22 14.48 -3.01 10.33
CA THR A 22 13.65 -2.75 11.51
C THR A 22 12.21 -3.28 11.31
N LEU A 23 11.60 -3.03 10.16
CA LEU A 23 10.25 -3.53 9.86
C LEU A 23 10.20 -5.05 9.82
N LYS A 24 11.20 -5.71 9.25
CA LYS A 24 11.31 -7.17 9.26
C LYS A 24 11.29 -7.71 10.68
N GLN A 25 12.16 -7.18 11.55
CA GLN A 25 12.24 -7.60 12.95
C GLN A 25 10.90 -7.43 13.69
N ILE A 26 10.23 -6.28 13.51
CA ILE A 26 8.92 -6.03 14.11
C ILE A 26 7.88 -7.03 13.62
N CYS A 27 7.84 -7.29 12.31
CA CYS A 27 6.84 -8.18 11.71
C CYS A 27 7.07 -9.65 12.09
N GLU A 28 8.32 -10.11 12.12
CA GLU A 28 8.67 -11.46 12.58
C GLU A 28 8.25 -11.71 14.04
N GLN A 29 8.49 -10.74 14.92
CA GLN A 29 8.09 -10.82 16.33
C GLN A 29 6.59 -10.91 16.54
N GLN A 30 5.82 -10.35 15.60
CA GLN A 30 4.36 -10.29 15.69
C GLN A 30 3.65 -11.29 14.76
N GLY A 31 4.40 -12.12 14.02
CA GLY A 31 3.84 -13.11 13.11
C GLY A 31 3.09 -12.51 11.92
N ILE A 32 3.49 -11.32 11.45
CA ILE A 32 2.87 -10.61 10.32
C ILE A 32 3.74 -10.77 9.07
N THR A 33 3.12 -11.06 7.93
CA THR A 33 3.80 -11.00 6.65
C THR A 33 4.03 -9.54 6.24
N LEU A 34 5.27 -9.18 5.95
CA LEU A 34 5.68 -7.86 5.46
C LEU A 34 5.89 -7.89 3.94
N TYR A 35 5.27 -6.95 3.24
CA TYR A 35 5.63 -6.53 1.88
C TYR A 35 6.34 -5.19 1.99
N PHE A 36 7.65 -5.16 1.70
CA PHE A 36 8.41 -3.93 1.79
C PHE A 36 8.08 -3.01 0.61
N LYS A 37 7.71 -1.76 0.92
CA LYS A 37 7.30 -0.77 -0.09
C LYS A 37 8.19 0.45 -0.06
N SER A 38 8.67 0.85 -1.24
CA SER A 38 9.16 2.21 -1.46
C SER A 38 9.01 2.60 -2.94
N SER A 39 8.78 3.89 -3.21
CA SER A 39 8.68 4.39 -4.60
C SER A 39 10.05 4.84 -5.09
N TYR A 40 10.41 4.43 -6.28
CA TYR A 40 11.63 4.90 -6.96
C TYR A 40 11.45 6.29 -7.60
N ASP A 41 10.21 6.67 -7.88
CA ASP A 41 9.81 7.95 -8.45
C ASP A 41 8.46 8.41 -7.91
N LYS A 42 8.36 9.67 -7.54
CA LYS A 42 7.12 10.36 -7.18
C LYS A 42 6.58 11.15 -8.37
N ALA A 43 6.16 10.42 -9.42
CA ALA A 43 5.72 10.99 -10.68
C ALA A 43 4.49 11.92 -10.58
N ASN A 44 3.66 11.74 -9.53
CA ASN A 44 2.40 12.48 -9.33
C ASN A 44 2.52 13.64 -8.32
N ARG A 45 3.74 14.14 -8.06
CA ARG A 45 3.94 15.28 -7.15
C ARG A 45 3.53 16.61 -7.78
N THR A 46 3.13 17.53 -6.92
CA THR A 46 2.94 18.94 -7.30
C THR A 46 4.28 19.63 -7.59
N SER A 47 5.33 19.29 -6.82
CA SER A 47 6.68 19.83 -7.00
C SER A 47 7.45 19.06 -8.08
N LEU A 48 8.32 19.73 -8.80
CA LEU A 48 9.25 19.12 -9.76
C LEU A 48 10.52 18.56 -9.10
N SER A 49 10.81 18.95 -7.85
CA SER A 49 11.99 18.49 -7.10
C SER A 49 11.68 17.22 -6.29
N ASP A 50 12.73 16.56 -5.83
CA ASP A 50 12.68 15.50 -4.82
C ASP A 50 11.79 14.32 -5.23
N ARG A 51 11.89 13.89 -6.49
CA ARG A 51 11.09 12.78 -7.02
C ARG A 51 11.57 11.41 -6.56
N GLY A 52 12.75 11.27 -6.03
CA GLY A 52 13.43 10.02 -5.72
C GLY A 52 14.64 9.77 -6.63
N VAL A 53 15.20 8.56 -6.53
CA VAL A 53 16.46 8.18 -7.23
C VAL A 53 16.25 7.76 -8.69
N GLY A 54 15.00 7.63 -9.14
CA GLY A 54 14.66 7.11 -10.45
C GLY A 54 14.62 5.59 -10.52
N MET A 55 14.10 5.06 -11.65
CA MET A 55 13.78 3.63 -11.77
C MET A 55 15.01 2.74 -11.69
N ASP A 56 16.06 3.03 -12.44
CA ASP A 56 17.21 2.12 -12.55
C ASP A 56 17.94 1.94 -11.21
N GLU A 57 18.19 3.03 -10.50
CA GLU A 57 18.84 2.97 -9.19
C GLU A 57 17.88 2.47 -8.12
N GLY A 58 16.62 2.88 -8.17
CA GLY A 58 15.61 2.43 -7.22
C GLY A 58 15.37 0.93 -7.28
N LEU A 59 15.32 0.33 -8.46
CA LEU A 59 15.18 -1.12 -8.61
C LEU A 59 16.40 -1.89 -8.07
N LYS A 60 17.62 -1.37 -8.22
CA LYS A 60 18.81 -1.99 -7.60
C LYS A 60 18.70 -2.00 -6.06
N ILE A 61 18.32 -0.87 -5.48
CA ILE A 61 18.14 -0.78 -4.02
C ILE A 61 17.02 -1.72 -3.54
N LEU A 62 15.90 -1.78 -4.25
CA LEU A 62 14.80 -2.69 -3.90
C LEU A 62 15.20 -4.16 -4.06
N GLN A 63 15.97 -4.50 -5.08
CA GLN A 63 16.54 -5.84 -5.26
C GLN A 63 17.50 -6.20 -4.13
N GLU A 64 18.28 -5.25 -3.62
CA GLU A 64 19.15 -5.45 -2.47
C GLU A 64 18.35 -5.73 -1.21
N VAL A 65 17.27 -4.98 -0.95
CA VAL A 65 16.35 -5.26 0.17
C VAL A 65 15.79 -6.68 0.06
N LYS A 66 15.30 -7.05 -1.14
CA LYS A 66 14.73 -8.36 -1.41
C LYS A 66 15.71 -9.49 -1.07
N THR A 67 16.93 -9.38 -1.54
CA THR A 67 17.95 -10.45 -1.36
C THR A 67 18.57 -10.47 0.03
N THR A 68 18.76 -9.30 0.67
CA THR A 68 19.37 -9.19 1.99
C THR A 68 18.43 -9.64 3.09
N PHE A 69 17.16 -9.27 2.98
CA PHE A 69 16.19 -9.50 4.04
C PHE A 69 15.16 -10.59 3.70
N ASP A 70 15.21 -11.18 2.52
CA ASP A 70 14.21 -12.16 2.04
C ASP A 70 12.77 -11.59 2.15
N LEU A 71 12.57 -10.37 1.69
CA LEU A 71 11.30 -9.67 1.74
C LEU A 71 10.68 -9.54 0.35
N PRO A 72 9.37 -9.81 0.20
CA PRO A 72 8.65 -9.45 -1.01
C PRO A 72 8.57 -7.93 -1.17
N ILE A 73 8.74 -7.48 -2.41
CA ILE A 73 8.83 -6.06 -2.76
C ILE A 73 7.55 -5.57 -3.41
N LEU A 74 7.08 -4.41 -2.98
CA LEU A 74 6.03 -3.63 -3.62
C LEU A 74 6.58 -2.27 -4.05
N THR A 75 6.34 -1.88 -5.30
CA THR A 75 6.61 -0.51 -5.76
C THR A 75 5.55 -0.06 -6.76
N ASP A 76 5.40 1.24 -6.93
CA ASP A 76 4.42 1.83 -7.84
C ASP A 76 4.98 2.00 -9.25
N VAL A 77 4.10 1.85 -10.25
CA VAL A 77 4.35 2.10 -11.67
C VAL A 77 3.43 3.20 -12.19
N HIS A 78 3.95 4.05 -13.09
CA HIS A 78 3.23 5.23 -13.58
C HIS A 78 2.97 5.18 -15.09
N GLU A 79 3.81 4.45 -15.82
CA GLU A 79 3.77 4.28 -17.26
C GLU A 79 3.75 2.79 -17.62
N SER A 80 3.04 2.42 -18.72
CA SER A 80 2.90 1.03 -19.10
C SER A 80 4.21 0.32 -19.38
N TRP A 81 5.22 1.02 -19.93
CA TRP A 81 6.54 0.46 -20.23
C TRP A 81 7.35 0.12 -18.98
N GLN A 82 7.04 0.71 -17.83
CA GLN A 82 7.71 0.41 -16.56
C GLN A 82 7.32 -0.95 -15.98
N CYS A 83 6.12 -1.46 -16.32
CA CYS A 83 5.59 -2.66 -15.68
C CYS A 83 6.50 -3.88 -15.84
N ALA A 84 7.01 -4.13 -17.04
CA ALA A 84 7.85 -5.29 -17.31
C ALA A 84 9.20 -5.24 -16.55
N PRO A 85 10.03 -4.19 -16.63
CA PRO A 85 11.28 -4.14 -15.89
C PRO A 85 11.07 -4.10 -14.37
N VAL A 86 10.02 -3.44 -13.87
CA VAL A 86 9.69 -3.43 -12.44
C VAL A 86 9.31 -4.81 -11.94
N ALA A 87 8.59 -5.61 -12.72
CA ALA A 87 8.17 -6.95 -12.37
C ALA A 87 9.34 -7.95 -12.23
N GLU A 88 10.51 -7.65 -12.74
CA GLU A 88 11.72 -8.48 -12.52
C GLU A 88 12.17 -8.43 -11.05
N VAL A 89 11.92 -7.32 -10.36
CA VAL A 89 12.29 -7.09 -8.95
C VAL A 89 11.08 -7.20 -8.03
N ALA A 90 10.00 -6.48 -8.37
CA ALA A 90 8.83 -6.37 -7.52
C ALA A 90 7.92 -7.61 -7.62
N ASP A 91 7.35 -8.00 -6.50
CA ASP A 91 6.37 -9.07 -6.37
C ASP A 91 4.94 -8.53 -6.48
N VAL A 92 4.79 -7.25 -6.16
CA VAL A 92 3.52 -6.50 -6.25
C VAL A 92 3.76 -5.19 -6.99
N LEU A 93 3.03 -4.96 -8.07
CA LEU A 93 2.98 -3.69 -8.78
C LEU A 93 1.83 -2.85 -8.26
N GLN A 94 2.11 -1.64 -7.79
CA GLN A 94 1.07 -0.73 -7.31
C GLN A 94 0.65 0.25 -8.41
N ILE A 95 -0.65 0.38 -8.60
CA ILE A 95 -1.25 1.41 -9.44
C ILE A 95 -1.66 2.58 -8.55
N PRO A 96 -1.05 3.78 -8.71
CA PRO A 96 -1.41 4.96 -7.95
C PRO A 96 -2.88 5.36 -8.12
N ALA A 97 -3.45 6.01 -7.09
CA ALA A 97 -4.86 6.38 -7.07
C ALA A 97 -5.30 7.24 -8.26
N PHE A 98 -4.48 8.19 -8.70
CA PHE A 98 -4.79 9.01 -9.89
C PHE A 98 -4.85 8.20 -11.19
N LEU A 99 -4.16 7.07 -11.26
CA LEU A 99 -4.03 6.22 -12.44
C LEU A 99 -4.90 4.97 -12.39
N SER A 100 -5.74 4.83 -11.37
CA SER A 100 -6.57 3.64 -11.12
C SER A 100 -7.53 3.28 -12.25
N ARG A 101 -7.83 4.20 -13.18
CA ARG A 101 -8.69 3.97 -14.34
C ARG A 101 -7.92 3.81 -15.66
N GLN A 102 -6.60 4.00 -15.68
CA GLN A 102 -5.78 3.96 -16.91
C GLN A 102 -5.70 2.54 -17.47
N THR A 103 -6.40 2.31 -18.58
CA THR A 103 -6.56 0.97 -19.17
C THR A 103 -5.23 0.35 -19.54
N ASP A 104 -4.38 1.07 -20.28
CA ASP A 104 -3.12 0.52 -20.77
C ASP A 104 -2.14 0.19 -19.63
N LEU A 105 -2.13 1.00 -18.55
CA LEU A 105 -1.32 0.73 -17.37
C LEU A 105 -1.79 -0.50 -16.61
N LEU A 106 -3.11 -0.63 -16.38
CA LEU A 106 -3.71 -1.80 -15.71
C LEU A 106 -3.44 -3.09 -16.50
N VAL A 107 -3.61 -3.03 -17.83
CA VAL A 107 -3.35 -4.16 -18.72
C VAL A 107 -1.87 -4.53 -18.73
N ALA A 108 -0.97 -3.55 -18.80
CA ALA A 108 0.48 -3.80 -18.76
C ALA A 108 0.91 -4.43 -17.44
N ALA A 109 0.41 -3.93 -16.30
CA ALA A 109 0.67 -4.51 -14.99
C ALA A 109 0.13 -5.94 -14.88
N ALA A 110 -1.10 -6.20 -15.35
CA ALA A 110 -1.71 -7.53 -15.34
C ALA A 110 -0.88 -8.55 -16.13
N LYS A 111 -0.39 -8.17 -17.31
CA LYS A 111 0.41 -9.04 -18.18
C LYS A 111 1.73 -9.51 -17.56
N THR A 112 2.22 -8.85 -16.53
CA THR A 112 3.43 -9.27 -15.82
C THR A 112 3.22 -10.56 -15.00
N GLY A 113 1.97 -10.92 -14.70
CA GLY A 113 1.62 -12.05 -13.84
C GLY A 113 1.90 -11.82 -12.36
N LYS A 114 2.32 -10.62 -11.97
CA LYS A 114 2.52 -10.24 -10.57
C LYS A 114 1.20 -9.80 -9.93
N ILE A 115 1.20 -9.69 -8.60
CA ILE A 115 0.07 -9.09 -7.89
C ILE A 115 -0.05 -7.62 -8.31
N VAL A 116 -1.27 -7.17 -8.58
CA VAL A 116 -1.56 -5.78 -8.89
C VAL A 116 -2.35 -5.16 -7.75
N ASN A 117 -1.71 -4.26 -7.00
CA ASN A 117 -2.37 -3.48 -5.95
C ASN A 117 -2.93 -2.19 -6.55
N VAL A 118 -4.24 -2.05 -6.60
CA VAL A 118 -4.90 -0.87 -7.16
C VAL A 118 -5.37 0.04 -6.05
N LYS A 119 -4.79 1.22 -5.94
CA LYS A 119 -5.28 2.27 -5.03
C LYS A 119 -6.55 2.89 -5.61
N LYS A 120 -7.65 2.86 -4.84
CA LYS A 120 -8.90 3.50 -5.24
C LYS A 120 -8.67 5.01 -5.42
N GLY A 121 -9.04 5.55 -6.57
CA GLY A 121 -8.97 7.00 -6.80
C GLY A 121 -9.84 7.76 -5.80
N GLN A 122 -9.38 8.94 -5.37
CA GLN A 122 -10.11 9.80 -4.42
C GLN A 122 -11.47 10.26 -4.98
N PHE A 123 -11.62 10.22 -6.30
CA PHE A 123 -12.83 10.60 -7.06
C PHE A 123 -13.73 9.39 -7.36
N MET A 124 -13.34 8.16 -6.96
CA MET A 124 -14.06 6.94 -7.29
C MET A 124 -14.96 6.47 -6.15
N ALA A 125 -16.13 5.97 -6.51
CA ALA A 125 -16.91 5.14 -5.61
C ALA A 125 -16.30 3.73 -5.48
N PRO A 126 -16.52 3.00 -4.36
CA PRO A 126 -15.97 1.65 -4.19
C PRO A 126 -16.42 0.66 -5.27
N TRP A 127 -17.64 0.81 -5.80
CA TRP A 127 -18.15 -0.03 -6.88
C TRP A 127 -17.50 0.23 -8.25
N ASP A 128 -16.85 1.37 -8.44
CA ASP A 128 -16.11 1.66 -9.68
C ASP A 128 -14.84 0.83 -9.80
N MET A 129 -14.35 0.26 -8.69
CA MET A 129 -13.19 -0.63 -8.68
C MET A 129 -13.41 -1.89 -9.54
N ARG A 130 -14.67 -2.29 -9.75
CA ARG A 130 -15.02 -3.38 -10.67
C ARG A 130 -14.43 -3.18 -12.07
N GLY A 131 -14.36 -1.93 -12.55
CA GLY A 131 -13.77 -1.63 -13.86
C GLY A 131 -12.26 -1.90 -13.93
N ALA A 132 -11.51 -1.64 -12.84
CA ALA A 132 -10.10 -1.98 -12.74
C ALA A 132 -9.89 -3.50 -12.64
N ILE A 133 -10.70 -4.16 -11.82
CA ILE A 133 -10.69 -5.63 -11.65
C ILE A 133 -10.87 -6.31 -13.01
N ALA A 134 -11.92 -5.97 -13.75
CA ALA A 134 -12.23 -6.59 -15.04
C ALA A 134 -11.07 -6.46 -16.05
N LYS A 135 -10.38 -5.31 -16.08
CA LYS A 135 -9.22 -5.09 -16.96
C LYS A 135 -8.03 -5.96 -16.58
N ILE A 136 -7.81 -6.17 -15.29
CA ILE A 136 -6.71 -7.00 -14.79
C ILE A 136 -7.02 -8.48 -15.05
N GLU A 137 -8.18 -8.97 -14.61
CA GLU A 137 -8.59 -10.37 -14.78
C GLU A 137 -8.53 -10.83 -16.24
N SER A 138 -8.99 -9.99 -17.16
CA SER A 138 -9.01 -10.31 -18.60
C SER A 138 -7.62 -10.38 -19.24
N ASN A 139 -6.56 -9.96 -18.56
CA ASN A 139 -5.22 -9.83 -19.13
C ASN A 139 -4.13 -10.55 -18.30
N GLN A 140 -4.46 -11.17 -17.19
CA GLN A 140 -3.50 -11.95 -16.42
C GLN A 140 -3.21 -13.30 -17.10
N PRO A 141 -1.95 -13.77 -17.09
CA PRO A 141 -1.59 -15.10 -17.55
C PRO A 141 -2.27 -16.18 -16.69
N ASN A 142 -2.82 -17.23 -17.32
CA ASN A 142 -3.61 -18.28 -16.65
C ASN A 142 -2.86 -19.13 -15.59
N ASN A 143 -1.55 -18.94 -15.39
CA ASN A 143 -0.70 -19.83 -14.56
C ASN A 143 0.13 -19.10 -13.49
N SER A 144 -0.15 -17.84 -13.19
CA SER A 144 0.68 -17.06 -12.28
C SER A 144 0.08 -16.96 -10.86
N ILE A 145 0.09 -18.06 -10.10
CA ILE A 145 -0.18 -18.00 -8.65
C ILE A 145 1.16 -17.83 -7.93
N PRO A 146 1.42 -16.70 -7.26
CA PRO A 146 2.63 -16.52 -6.46
C PRO A 146 2.65 -17.54 -5.30
N SER A 147 3.75 -18.24 -5.11
CA SER A 147 3.90 -19.33 -4.13
C SER A 147 3.90 -18.87 -2.66
N TYR A 148 3.99 -17.56 -2.40
CA TYR A 148 4.06 -16.97 -1.06
C TYR A 148 2.73 -16.38 -0.57
N THR A 149 1.63 -16.60 -1.28
CA THR A 149 0.33 -16.13 -0.82
C THR A 149 -0.22 -17.04 0.27
N THR A 150 -0.06 -16.63 1.52
CA THR A 150 -0.70 -17.27 2.69
C THR A 150 -2.16 -16.90 2.84
N LEU A 151 -2.69 -16.08 1.93
CA LEU A 151 -4.07 -15.64 1.94
C LEU A 151 -4.99 -16.76 1.46
N HIS A 152 -6.09 -16.99 2.17
CA HIS A 152 -7.08 -18.03 1.90
C HIS A 152 -7.88 -17.84 0.60
N HIS A 153 -7.45 -16.95 -0.30
CA HIS A 153 -8.09 -16.68 -1.60
C HIS A 153 -7.45 -17.50 -2.71
N PRO A 154 -8.22 -18.17 -3.56
CA PRO A 154 -7.69 -19.05 -4.60
C PRO A 154 -6.90 -18.33 -5.71
N THR A 155 -7.04 -17.01 -5.87
CA THR A 155 -6.29 -16.21 -6.86
C THR A 155 -6.10 -14.76 -6.40
N PRO A 156 -5.20 -14.48 -5.45
CA PRO A 156 -5.03 -13.11 -4.95
C PRO A 156 -4.10 -12.28 -5.86
N HIS A 157 -4.35 -12.25 -7.16
CA HIS A 157 -3.56 -11.43 -8.09
C HIS A 157 -3.93 -9.95 -8.08
N ILE A 158 -5.01 -9.59 -7.38
CA ILE A 158 -5.49 -8.21 -7.28
C ILE A 158 -5.66 -7.88 -5.81
N TRP A 159 -5.15 -6.71 -5.40
CA TRP A 159 -5.49 -6.11 -4.13
C TRP A 159 -6.17 -4.77 -4.35
N LEU A 160 -7.16 -4.47 -3.53
CA LEU A 160 -7.94 -3.24 -3.60
C LEU A 160 -7.62 -2.38 -2.40
N THR A 161 -7.06 -1.19 -2.63
CA THR A 161 -6.63 -0.32 -1.54
C THR A 161 -7.53 0.90 -1.40
N GLU A 162 -8.17 1.03 -0.22
CA GLU A 162 -8.85 2.25 0.21
C GLU A 162 -7.83 3.26 0.75
N ARG A 163 -7.98 4.55 0.37
CA ARG A 163 -7.07 5.63 0.77
C ARG A 163 -7.75 6.98 0.98
N GLY A 164 -9.06 6.97 1.14
CA GLY A 164 -9.88 8.16 1.27
C GLY A 164 -10.43 8.69 -0.05
N SER A 165 -11.53 9.39 0.05
CA SER A 165 -12.21 10.07 -1.04
C SER A 165 -12.18 11.58 -0.83
N SER A 166 -12.13 12.36 -1.91
CA SER A 166 -12.15 13.82 -1.84
C SER A 166 -13.48 14.31 -1.27
N PHE A 167 -13.37 15.24 -0.32
CA PHE A 167 -14.50 15.93 0.25
C PHE A 167 -14.25 17.45 0.16
N GLY A 168 -14.87 18.10 -0.81
CA GLY A 168 -14.52 19.47 -1.17
C GLY A 168 -13.14 19.57 -1.82
N TYR A 169 -12.40 20.65 -1.55
CA TYR A 169 -11.15 20.95 -2.25
C TYR A 169 -9.87 20.52 -1.52
N GLY A 170 -9.90 20.19 -0.25
CA GLY A 170 -8.66 19.98 0.49
C GLY A 170 -8.68 18.85 1.51
N ASN A 171 -9.83 18.23 1.74
CA ASN A 171 -9.96 17.18 2.73
C ASN A 171 -10.23 15.82 2.08
N LEU A 172 -9.76 14.78 2.75
CA LEU A 172 -10.13 13.40 2.44
C LEU A 172 -10.98 12.85 3.58
N ILE A 173 -11.96 12.03 3.22
CA ILE A 173 -12.78 11.27 4.17
C ILE A 173 -12.69 9.79 3.80
N VAL A 174 -12.54 8.95 4.81
CA VAL A 174 -12.63 7.50 4.64
C VAL A 174 -14.06 7.07 4.89
N ASP A 175 -14.69 6.54 3.85
CA ASP A 175 -15.92 5.77 4.01
C ASP A 175 -15.57 4.35 4.44
N MET A 176 -15.74 4.03 5.72
CA MET A 176 -15.46 2.69 6.25
C MET A 176 -16.32 1.61 5.61
N THR A 177 -17.50 1.96 5.08
CA THR A 177 -18.34 1.01 4.35
C THR A 177 -17.75 0.63 2.99
N SER A 178 -16.82 1.43 2.44
CA SER A 178 -16.13 1.12 1.19
C SER A 178 -15.28 -0.15 1.29
N LEU A 179 -14.72 -0.42 2.47
CA LEU A 179 -13.95 -1.63 2.75
C LEU A 179 -14.82 -2.89 2.58
N VAL A 180 -16.02 -2.86 3.13
CA VAL A 180 -16.99 -3.95 3.01
C VAL A 180 -17.41 -4.15 1.56
N LYS A 181 -17.77 -3.05 0.87
CA LYS A 181 -18.21 -3.09 -0.54
C LYS A 181 -17.14 -3.61 -1.49
N MET A 182 -15.87 -3.23 -1.29
CA MET A 182 -14.78 -3.75 -2.09
C MET A 182 -14.49 -5.22 -1.82
N ARG A 183 -14.70 -5.69 -0.58
CA ARG A 183 -14.54 -7.10 -0.20
C ARG A 183 -15.53 -8.02 -0.93
N GLU A 184 -16.71 -7.53 -1.29
CA GLU A 184 -17.71 -8.29 -2.06
C GLU A 184 -17.20 -8.78 -3.42
N TYR A 185 -16.14 -8.18 -3.95
CA TYR A 185 -15.48 -8.66 -5.18
C TYR A 185 -14.60 -9.90 -4.98
N GLY A 186 -14.39 -10.36 -3.75
CA GLY A 186 -13.62 -11.56 -3.45
C GLY A 186 -12.10 -11.36 -3.47
N TYR A 187 -11.62 -10.13 -3.51
CA TYR A 187 -10.19 -9.79 -3.48
C TYR A 187 -9.78 -9.22 -2.13
N PRO A 188 -8.50 -9.38 -1.72
CA PRO A 188 -7.98 -8.75 -0.53
C PRO A 188 -8.16 -7.24 -0.54
N VAL A 189 -8.64 -6.70 0.57
CA VAL A 189 -8.83 -5.27 0.78
C VAL A 189 -7.76 -4.74 1.71
N VAL A 190 -7.02 -3.75 1.22
CA VAL A 190 -5.96 -3.05 1.94
C VAL A 190 -6.46 -1.68 2.37
N PHE A 191 -6.14 -1.30 3.59
CA PHE A 191 -6.37 0.06 4.07
C PHE A 191 -5.07 0.86 4.13
N ASP A 192 -4.98 1.92 3.35
CA ASP A 192 -3.87 2.87 3.37
C ASP A 192 -4.14 3.97 4.40
N ALA A 193 -3.58 3.80 5.59
CA ALA A 193 -3.83 4.71 6.70
C ALA A 193 -3.06 6.04 6.56
N THR A 194 -1.89 6.03 5.93
CA THR A 194 -1.07 7.25 5.79
C THR A 194 -1.62 8.21 4.76
N HIS A 195 -2.07 7.72 3.61
CA HIS A 195 -2.66 8.59 2.59
C HIS A 195 -4.10 9.01 2.90
N SER A 196 -4.79 8.28 3.77
CA SER A 196 -6.16 8.64 4.22
C SER A 196 -6.22 9.90 5.06
N VAL A 197 -5.10 10.34 5.65
CA VAL A 197 -5.01 11.57 6.45
C VAL A 197 -4.34 12.73 5.72
N GLN A 198 -4.07 12.58 4.41
CA GLN A 198 -3.53 13.65 3.59
C GLN A 198 -4.52 14.83 3.49
N GLN A 199 -3.96 16.02 3.41
CA GLN A 199 -4.66 17.24 3.06
C GLN A 199 -4.06 17.79 1.76
N PRO A 200 -4.53 17.32 0.60
CA PRO A 200 -3.99 17.74 -0.68
C PRO A 200 -3.99 19.26 -0.84
N SER A 201 -2.87 19.84 -1.29
CA SER A 201 -2.72 21.26 -1.60
C SER A 201 -3.01 22.23 -0.44
N SER A 202 -3.00 21.76 0.81
CA SER A 202 -3.36 22.61 1.97
C SER A 202 -2.34 23.70 2.31
N GLN A 203 -1.11 23.59 1.83
CA GLN A 203 0.00 24.53 2.11
C GLN A 203 0.72 24.92 0.82
N ALA A 204 0.19 25.89 0.09
CA ALA A 204 0.86 26.49 -1.07
C ALA A 204 1.55 25.48 -2.04
N GLY A 205 0.87 24.37 -2.35
CA GLY A 205 1.40 23.31 -3.24
C GLY A 205 2.12 22.16 -2.53
N ILE A 206 2.23 22.19 -1.20
CA ILE A 206 2.73 21.09 -0.40
C ILE A 206 1.55 20.30 0.19
N THR A 207 1.59 19.00 0.11
CA THR A 207 0.60 18.12 0.75
C THR A 207 0.80 18.17 2.26
N GLY A 208 -0.21 18.69 2.97
CA GLY A 208 -0.31 18.59 4.42
C GLY A 208 -0.91 17.25 4.85
N GLY A 209 -1.05 17.07 6.15
CA GLY A 209 -1.68 15.88 6.70
C GLY A 209 -1.78 15.91 8.22
N ASN A 210 -2.47 14.90 8.75
CA ASN A 210 -2.66 14.75 10.19
C ASN A 210 -2.23 13.35 10.63
N ARG A 211 -0.91 13.14 10.81
CA ARG A 211 -0.31 11.87 11.26
C ARG A 211 -0.97 11.33 12.54
N GLU A 212 -1.39 12.22 13.43
CA GLU A 212 -2.01 11.84 14.71
C GLU A 212 -3.31 11.04 14.52
N MET A 213 -3.99 11.21 13.37
CA MET A 213 -5.21 10.46 13.06
C MET A 213 -4.94 9.06 12.51
N VAL A 214 -3.72 8.74 12.07
CA VAL A 214 -3.37 7.43 11.49
C VAL A 214 -3.74 6.27 12.44
N PRO A 215 -3.34 6.24 13.72
CA PRO A 215 -3.69 5.15 14.62
C PRO A 215 -5.19 5.02 14.88
N HIS A 216 -5.95 6.11 14.77
CA HIS A 216 -7.40 6.10 14.95
C HIS A 216 -8.11 5.44 13.75
N LEU A 217 -7.70 5.79 12.54
CA LEU A 217 -8.25 5.20 11.31
C LEU A 217 -7.86 3.72 11.17
N ILE A 218 -6.65 3.34 11.56
CA ILE A 218 -6.23 1.93 11.60
C ILE A 218 -7.18 1.11 12.45
N ARG A 219 -7.46 1.56 13.67
CA ARG A 219 -8.37 0.83 14.58
C ARG A 219 -9.77 0.67 13.99
N ALA A 220 -10.29 1.72 13.35
CA ALA A 220 -11.59 1.67 12.70
C ALA A 220 -11.59 0.68 11.51
N ALA A 221 -10.58 0.74 10.65
CA ALA A 221 -10.47 -0.14 9.49
C ALA A 221 -10.29 -1.61 9.88
N VAL A 222 -9.44 -1.89 10.90
CA VAL A 222 -9.27 -3.25 11.43
C VAL A 222 -10.56 -3.76 12.04
N ALA A 223 -11.31 -2.91 12.76
CA ALA A 223 -12.60 -3.28 13.34
C ALA A 223 -13.67 -3.59 12.28
N VAL A 224 -13.63 -2.93 11.13
CA VAL A 224 -14.48 -3.27 9.97
C VAL A 224 -14.04 -4.57 9.31
N GLY A 225 -12.77 -4.89 9.38
CA GLY A 225 -12.12 -6.04 8.75
C GLY A 225 -11.38 -5.64 7.47
N ILE A 226 -10.06 -5.81 7.49
CA ILE A 226 -9.16 -5.62 6.35
C ILE A 226 -8.24 -6.82 6.24
N ASP A 227 -7.71 -7.07 5.03
CA ASP A 227 -6.73 -8.14 4.80
C ASP A 227 -5.30 -7.61 4.89
N GLY A 228 -5.10 -6.35 4.53
CA GLY A 228 -3.80 -5.69 4.58
C GLY A 228 -3.87 -4.27 5.14
N LEU A 229 -2.79 -3.87 5.81
CA LEU A 229 -2.55 -2.51 6.27
C LEU A 229 -1.40 -1.90 5.47
N PHE A 230 -1.57 -0.69 4.95
CA PHE A 230 -0.53 0.05 4.26
C PHE A 230 -0.09 1.25 5.10
N LEU A 231 1.23 1.34 5.35
CA LEU A 231 1.86 2.42 6.10
C LEU A 231 3.10 2.95 5.37
N GLU A 232 3.18 4.24 5.14
CA GLU A 232 4.46 4.87 4.86
C GLU A 232 5.14 5.23 6.18
N VAL A 233 6.40 4.83 6.31
CA VAL A 233 7.16 4.96 7.56
C VAL A 233 8.54 5.56 7.29
N HIS A 234 9.05 6.33 8.24
CA HIS A 234 10.38 6.91 8.12
C HIS A 234 11.05 6.98 9.50
N PRO A 235 12.38 6.80 9.61
CA PRO A 235 13.09 6.96 10.89
C PRO A 235 12.87 8.35 11.51
N GLU A 236 12.93 9.39 10.68
CA GLU A 236 12.73 10.80 11.04
C GLU A 236 11.79 11.47 10.03
N PRO A 237 10.46 11.31 10.15
CA PRO A 237 9.50 11.78 9.15
C PRO A 237 9.61 13.26 8.80
N GLU A 238 10.07 14.09 9.73
CA GLU A 238 10.25 15.53 9.53
C GLU A 238 11.34 15.87 8.50
N LYS A 239 12.25 14.92 8.23
CA LYS A 239 13.33 15.05 7.23
C LYS A 239 12.98 14.43 5.89
N ALA A 240 11.84 13.72 5.81
CA ALA A 240 11.44 13.01 4.61
C ALA A 240 11.22 13.97 3.42
N ILE A 241 11.68 13.58 2.25
CA ILE A 241 11.52 14.37 1.02
C ILE A 241 10.10 14.38 0.49
N SER A 242 9.25 13.45 0.92
CA SER A 242 7.86 13.31 0.50
C SER A 242 6.97 12.91 1.67
N ASP A 243 5.73 13.41 1.69
CA ASP A 243 4.68 13.07 2.66
C ASP A 243 5.11 13.16 4.14
N ALA A 244 6.03 14.05 4.46
CA ALA A 244 6.60 14.25 5.79
C ALA A 244 5.53 14.41 6.89
N ALA A 245 4.40 15.04 6.57
CA ALA A 245 3.29 15.26 7.51
C ALA A 245 2.46 13.98 7.79
N ASN A 246 2.58 12.96 6.97
CA ASN A 246 1.72 11.76 7.02
C ASN A 246 2.49 10.50 7.41
N GLN A 247 3.77 10.39 7.06
CA GLN A 247 4.56 9.20 7.37
C GLN A 247 4.60 8.92 8.87
N VAL A 248 4.42 7.66 9.23
CA VAL A 248 4.52 7.19 10.62
C VAL A 248 5.99 7.10 11.01
N ARG A 249 6.29 7.45 12.24
CA ARG A 249 7.65 7.27 12.78
C ARG A 249 7.96 5.78 12.94
N LEU A 250 9.10 5.34 12.42
CA LEU A 250 9.49 3.93 12.42
C LEU A 250 9.45 3.32 13.84
N SER A 251 9.85 4.07 14.86
CA SER A 251 9.81 3.64 16.26
C SER A 251 8.39 3.44 16.84
N GLU A 252 7.34 3.92 16.17
CA GLU A 252 5.95 3.79 16.63
C GLU A 252 5.24 2.58 16.01
N VAL A 253 5.81 1.99 14.94
CA VAL A 253 5.17 0.93 14.15
C VAL A 253 4.83 -0.29 14.99
N GLU A 254 5.74 -0.73 15.84
CA GLU A 254 5.53 -1.90 16.70
C GLU A 254 4.29 -1.74 17.57
N GLN A 255 4.13 -0.57 18.23
CA GLN A 255 2.99 -0.32 19.09
C GLN A 255 1.67 -0.20 18.31
N ILE A 256 1.72 0.39 17.12
CA ILE A 256 0.55 0.50 16.23
C ILE A 256 0.08 -0.90 15.85
N LEU A 257 0.99 -1.77 15.41
CA LEU A 257 0.67 -3.13 15.01
C LEU A 257 0.14 -3.98 16.18
N LYS A 258 0.74 -3.90 17.36
CA LYS A 258 0.23 -4.60 18.56
C LYS A 258 -1.23 -4.25 18.86
N ARG A 259 -1.60 -2.98 18.74
CA ARG A 259 -2.98 -2.52 18.95
C ARG A 259 -3.91 -2.99 17.84
N ALA A 260 -3.46 -2.99 16.59
CA ALA A 260 -4.23 -3.46 15.45
C ALA A 260 -4.53 -4.97 15.58
N LEU A 261 -3.51 -5.77 15.87
CA LEU A 261 -3.65 -7.21 16.06
C LEU A 261 -4.56 -7.58 17.23
N ALA A 262 -4.51 -6.84 18.33
CA ALA A 262 -5.41 -7.08 19.47
C ALA A 262 -6.90 -6.88 19.10
N ILE A 263 -7.20 -5.93 18.19
CA ILE A 263 -8.57 -5.75 17.68
C ILE A 263 -8.94 -6.90 16.75
N GLU A 264 -8.05 -7.29 15.82
CA GLU A 264 -8.27 -8.42 14.92
C GLU A 264 -8.53 -9.72 15.69
N GLU A 265 -7.75 -9.99 16.73
CA GLU A 265 -7.92 -11.15 17.60
C GLU A 265 -9.27 -11.13 18.34
N ALA A 266 -9.68 -9.98 18.88
CA ALA A 266 -10.95 -9.82 19.56
C ALA A 266 -12.14 -10.10 18.62
N LEU A 267 -12.05 -9.68 17.34
CA LEU A 267 -13.09 -9.96 16.34
C LEU A 267 -13.15 -11.46 16.00
N ASN A 268 -12.01 -12.09 15.75
CA ASN A 268 -11.93 -13.52 15.44
C ASN A 268 -12.51 -14.37 16.57
N ASN A 269 -12.23 -14.01 17.83
CA ASN A 269 -12.77 -14.70 19.02
C ASN A 269 -14.28 -14.51 19.16
N SER A 270 -14.81 -13.33 18.81
CA SER A 270 -16.25 -13.06 18.86
C SER A 270 -17.02 -13.84 17.79
N GLU A 271 -16.51 -13.89 16.55
CA GLU A 271 -17.15 -14.65 15.47
C GLU A 271 -17.16 -16.17 15.73
N ALA A 272 -16.13 -16.69 16.38
CA ALA A 272 -16.08 -18.09 16.79
C ALA A 272 -17.16 -18.43 17.81
N SER A 273 -17.56 -17.48 18.66
CA SER A 273 -18.60 -17.67 19.68
C SER A 273 -20.04 -17.67 19.13
N TYR A 274 -20.26 -17.11 17.92
CA TYR A 274 -21.59 -17.10 17.26
C TYR A 274 -21.84 -18.34 16.38
N LYS A 275 -20.86 -19.21 16.18
CA LYS A 275 -20.99 -20.45 15.38
C LYS A 275 -21.38 -21.68 16.20
N HIS A 276 -21.75 -21.49 17.44
CA HIS A 276 -22.32 -22.50 18.35
C HIS A 276 -23.71 -22.02 18.80
#